data_177255972029fb5dd588bf0df5aa29b5
#
_entry.id   177255972029fb5dd588bf0df5aa29b5
#
_cell.length_a   1.000
_cell.length_b   1.000
_cell.length_c   1.000
_cell.angle_alpha   90.00
_cell.angle_beta   90.00
_cell.angle_gamma   90.00
#
_symmetry.space_group_name_H-M   'P 1'
#
loop_
_entity.id
_entity.type
_entity.pdbx_description
1 polymer ?
#
loop_
_entity_poly.entity_id
_entity_poly.type
_entity_poly.pdbx_seq_one_letter_code
_entity_poly.pdbx_strand_id
1 'polypeptide(L)'
;MKELYFTSPYRRSTRTIRLEYGQVKKVFILRTFEGNINRRRVSEGSPREEVFEDEQELLKKVHKTKKGLLEGRWIVKNKESISQPTFLRTEIIDGKVSFEFSVDIDPVKLDGRRTEIAKDFVEQIDKEIETSIRKGVKDKRNCNLVSWKN
;
A
#
# COMPACT_ATOMS: atom_id res chain seq x y z
N MET A 1 -19.62 -0.44 -0.62
CA MET A 1 -18.51 -1.00 0.20
C MET A 1 -17.22 -0.95 -0.60
N LYS A 2 -16.15 -0.50 0.01
CA LYS A 2 -14.79 -0.52 -0.57
C LYS A 2 -14.08 -1.81 -0.14
N GLU A 3 -13.18 -2.30 -0.97
CA GLU A 3 -12.44 -3.53 -0.72
C GLU A 3 -10.93 -3.30 -0.88
N LEU A 4 -10.15 -3.85 0.03
CA LEU A 4 -8.70 -3.95 -0.06
C LEU A 4 -8.31 -5.42 0.10
N TYR A 5 -7.46 -5.90 -0.78
CA TYR A 5 -7.02 -7.28 -0.80
C TYR A 5 -5.50 -7.38 -0.67
N PHE A 6 -5.04 -8.15 0.30
CA PHE A 6 -3.63 -8.34 0.61
C PHE A 6 -3.24 -9.79 0.50
N THR A 7 -2.03 -10.03 0.02
CA THR A 7 -1.45 -11.36 -0.06
C THR A 7 -0.06 -11.39 0.56
N SER A 8 0.29 -12.51 1.15
CA SER A 8 1.63 -12.77 1.66
C SER A 8 2.04 -14.21 1.36
N PRO A 9 3.16 -14.44 0.65
CA PRO A 9 3.68 -15.78 0.42
C PRO A 9 4.02 -16.46 1.75
N TYR A 10 3.59 -17.69 1.92
CA TYR A 10 3.91 -18.46 3.12
C TYR A 10 4.14 -19.93 2.77
N ARG A 11 5.40 -20.38 2.77
CA ARG A 11 5.79 -21.75 2.40
C ARG A 11 5.21 -22.16 1.03
N ARG A 12 4.29 -23.14 1.01
CA ARG A 12 3.65 -23.65 -0.22
C ARG A 12 2.28 -23.05 -0.49
N SER A 13 1.85 -22.07 0.31
CA SER A 13 0.55 -21.38 0.18
C SER A 13 0.75 -19.88 0.15
N THR A 14 -0.31 -19.15 -0.18
CA THR A 14 -0.37 -17.70 -0.06
C THR A 14 -1.45 -17.35 0.95
N ARG A 15 -1.07 -16.64 2.00
CA ARG A 15 -2.04 -16.09 2.96
C ARG A 15 -2.73 -14.89 2.37
N THR A 16 -3.98 -14.71 2.68
CA THR A 16 -4.79 -13.59 2.19
C THR A 16 -5.47 -12.86 3.34
N ILE A 17 -5.58 -11.55 3.21
CA ILE A 17 -6.42 -10.70 4.05
C ILE A 17 -7.24 -9.81 3.12
N ARG A 18 -8.55 -9.84 3.29
CA ARG A 18 -9.47 -8.96 2.58
C ARG A 18 -10.19 -8.08 3.58
N LEU A 19 -10.12 -6.79 3.35
CA LEU A 19 -10.83 -5.78 4.13
C LEU A 19 -12.00 -5.27 3.29
N GLU A 20 -13.21 -5.36 3.82
CA GLU A 20 -14.38 -4.69 3.29
C GLU A 20 -14.78 -3.58 4.26
N TYR A 21 -14.96 -2.37 3.77
CA TYR A 21 -15.33 -1.26 4.64
C TYR A 21 -16.26 -0.26 3.95
N GLY A 22 -17.11 0.34 4.73
CA GLY A 22 -18.06 1.34 4.27
C GLY A 22 -19.24 1.48 5.18
N GLN A 23 -20.23 2.22 4.71
CA GLN A 23 -21.45 2.47 5.45
C GLN A 23 -22.51 1.40 5.16
N VAL A 24 -23.11 0.89 6.22
CA VAL A 24 -24.28 0.00 6.16
C VAL A 24 -25.37 0.60 7.04
N LYS A 25 -26.46 1.01 6.42
CA LYS A 25 -27.55 1.76 7.10
C LYS A 25 -27.01 3.03 7.77
N LYS A 26 -27.00 3.08 9.09
CA LYS A 26 -26.57 4.25 9.89
C LYS A 26 -25.19 4.07 10.57
N VAL A 27 -24.53 2.95 10.34
CA VAL A 27 -23.23 2.65 10.96
C VAL A 27 -22.17 2.38 9.91
N PHE A 28 -20.93 2.53 10.30
CA PHE A 28 -19.78 2.24 9.48
C PHE A 28 -19.17 0.91 9.93
N ILE A 29 -18.82 0.05 8.97
CA ILE A 29 -18.40 -1.32 9.25
C ILE A 29 -17.05 -1.58 8.58
N LEU A 30 -16.17 -2.27 9.30
CA LEU A 30 -14.98 -2.92 8.78
C LEU A 30 -15.10 -4.42 8.97
N ARG A 31 -15.06 -5.17 7.89
CA ARG A 31 -14.98 -6.64 7.88
C ARG A 31 -13.60 -7.08 7.45
N THR A 32 -13.00 -7.94 8.24
CA THR A 32 -11.70 -8.54 7.93
C THR A 32 -11.89 -10.03 7.70
N PHE A 33 -11.52 -10.48 6.51
CA PHE A 33 -11.52 -11.88 6.12
C PHE A 33 -10.08 -12.37 6.03
N GLU A 34 -9.78 -13.43 6.76
CA GLU A 34 -8.48 -14.11 6.67
C GLU A 34 -8.64 -15.39 5.87
N GLY A 35 -7.69 -15.69 5.00
CA GLY A 35 -7.77 -16.85 4.14
C GLY A 35 -6.44 -17.33 3.61
N ASN A 36 -6.51 -18.31 2.73
CA ASN A 36 -5.35 -18.89 2.06
C ASN A 36 -5.69 -19.22 0.60
N ILE A 37 -4.68 -19.11 -0.26
CA ILE A 37 -4.71 -19.65 -1.61
C ILE A 37 -3.79 -20.86 -1.63
N ASN A 38 -4.35 -22.03 -1.92
CA ASN A 38 -3.61 -23.27 -2.08
C ASN A 38 -3.98 -23.90 -3.42
N ARG A 39 -3.01 -24.11 -4.30
CA ARG A 39 -3.21 -24.72 -5.63
C ARG A 39 -4.43 -24.16 -6.39
N ARG A 40 -4.56 -22.85 -6.48
CA ARG A 40 -5.66 -22.11 -7.11
C ARG A 40 -7.01 -22.17 -6.36
N ARG A 41 -7.07 -22.75 -5.18
CA ARG A 41 -8.26 -22.70 -4.34
C ARG A 41 -8.12 -21.58 -3.31
N VAL A 42 -9.08 -20.68 -3.29
CA VAL A 42 -9.19 -19.62 -2.27
C VAL A 42 -10.12 -20.13 -1.18
N SER A 43 -9.65 -20.10 0.06
CA SER A 43 -10.48 -20.36 1.23
C SER A 43 -10.45 -19.14 2.13
N GLU A 44 -11.59 -18.65 2.55
CA GLU A 44 -11.72 -17.56 3.52
C GLU A 44 -12.52 -18.07 4.73
N GLY A 45 -12.08 -17.64 5.92
CA GLY A 45 -12.82 -17.87 7.16
C GLY A 45 -13.98 -16.89 7.33
N SER A 46 -14.70 -17.03 8.44
CA SER A 46 -15.74 -16.07 8.82
C SER A 46 -15.12 -14.70 9.09
N PRO A 47 -15.78 -13.60 8.66
CA PRO A 47 -15.26 -12.26 8.87
C PRO A 47 -15.26 -11.87 10.35
N ARG A 48 -14.22 -11.13 10.73
CA ARG A 48 -14.25 -10.33 11.93
C ARG A 48 -14.89 -8.99 11.59
N GLU A 49 -15.94 -8.60 12.26
CA GLU A 49 -16.64 -7.34 12.05
C GLU A 49 -16.40 -6.36 13.19
N GLU A 50 -16.02 -5.13 12.84
CA GLU A 50 -15.90 -3.99 13.74
C GLU A 50 -16.86 -2.90 13.28
N VAL A 51 -17.62 -2.32 14.20
CA VAL A 51 -18.63 -1.30 13.93
C VAL A 51 -18.16 0.04 14.49
N PHE A 52 -18.35 1.10 13.71
CA PHE A 52 -17.96 2.46 14.06
C PHE A 52 -19.17 3.40 13.90
N GLU A 53 -19.25 4.41 14.73
CA GLU A 53 -20.28 5.45 14.63
C GLU A 53 -19.87 6.56 13.69
N ASP A 54 -18.56 6.78 13.52
CA ASP A 54 -17.97 7.83 12.69
C ASP A 54 -17.13 7.26 11.54
N GLU A 55 -17.30 7.84 10.34
CA GLU A 55 -16.52 7.49 9.16
C GLU A 55 -15.02 7.73 9.36
N GLN A 56 -14.66 8.79 10.05
CA GLN A 56 -13.25 9.10 10.29
C GLN A 56 -12.56 8.06 11.17
N GLU A 57 -13.25 7.53 12.15
CA GLU A 57 -12.74 6.43 12.98
C GLU A 57 -12.54 5.16 12.17
N LEU A 58 -13.52 4.82 11.31
CA LEU A 58 -13.40 3.71 10.37
C LEU A 58 -12.16 3.89 9.48
N LEU A 59 -12.00 5.06 8.84
CA LEU A 59 -10.88 5.32 7.93
C LEU A 59 -9.53 5.32 8.64
N LYS A 60 -9.45 5.83 9.86
CA LYS A 60 -8.24 5.73 10.71
C LYS A 60 -7.88 4.27 10.98
N LYS A 61 -8.88 3.45 11.31
CA LYS A 61 -8.66 2.01 11.55
C LYS A 61 -8.19 1.28 10.30
N VAL A 62 -8.85 1.53 9.17
CA VAL A 62 -8.47 0.96 7.86
C VAL A 62 -7.04 1.36 7.50
N HIS A 63 -6.70 2.64 7.64
CA HIS A 63 -5.36 3.14 7.36
C HIS A 63 -4.29 2.50 8.25
N LYS A 64 -4.56 2.42 9.55
CA LYS A 64 -3.65 1.77 10.51
C LYS A 64 -3.44 0.29 10.17
N THR A 65 -4.52 -0.43 9.83
CA THR A 65 -4.46 -1.84 9.46
C THR A 65 -3.66 -2.03 8.17
N LYS A 66 -3.95 -1.21 7.14
CA LYS A 66 -3.22 -1.22 5.87
C LYS A 66 -1.72 -0.98 6.09
N LYS A 67 -1.37 0.05 6.84
CA LYS A 67 0.02 0.38 7.15
C LYS A 67 0.73 -0.78 7.85
N GLY A 68 0.12 -1.37 8.87
CA GLY A 68 0.69 -2.52 9.60
C GLY A 68 0.91 -3.75 8.69
N LEU A 69 -0.01 -4.02 7.77
CA LEU A 69 0.14 -5.10 6.80
C LEU A 69 1.29 -4.83 5.82
N LEU A 70 1.42 -3.61 5.30
CA LEU A 70 2.51 -3.24 4.40
C LEU A 70 3.87 -3.29 5.10
N GLU A 71 3.97 -2.83 6.34
CA GLU A 71 5.18 -2.96 7.18
C GLU A 71 5.51 -4.43 7.45
N GLY A 72 4.52 -5.30 7.58
CA GLY A 72 4.65 -6.75 7.67
C GLY A 72 4.93 -7.46 6.33
N ARG A 73 5.23 -6.70 5.27
CA ARG A 73 5.56 -7.18 3.91
C ARG A 73 4.42 -7.89 3.19
N TRP A 74 3.18 -7.57 3.55
CA TRP A 74 2.02 -7.96 2.75
C TRP A 74 1.93 -7.12 1.48
N ILE A 75 1.47 -7.74 0.40
CA ILE A 75 1.34 -7.09 -0.91
C ILE A 75 -0.13 -6.75 -1.14
N VAL A 76 -0.41 -5.49 -1.47
CA VAL A 76 -1.78 -5.07 -1.86
C VAL A 76 -2.10 -5.57 -3.26
N LYS A 77 -3.24 -6.25 -3.38
CA LYS A 77 -3.81 -6.72 -4.64
C LYS A 77 -5.13 -5.99 -4.91
N ASN A 78 -5.06 -4.74 -5.28
CA ASN A 78 -6.27 -3.96 -5.53
C ASN A 78 -6.68 -4.07 -7.00
N LYS A 79 -7.91 -4.48 -7.25
CA LYS A 79 -8.41 -4.68 -8.63
C LYS A 79 -8.56 -3.38 -9.43
N GLU A 80 -8.65 -2.22 -8.77
CA GLU A 80 -9.06 -0.97 -9.42
C GLU A 80 -7.94 0.05 -9.60
N SER A 81 -6.84 -0.09 -8.90
CA SER A 81 -5.77 0.89 -9.00
C SER A 81 -4.47 0.25 -9.46
N ILE A 82 -4.04 0.63 -10.64
CA ILE A 82 -2.61 0.70 -10.89
C ILE A 82 -2.16 1.77 -9.94
N SER A 83 -1.83 1.36 -8.75
CA SER A 83 -1.83 2.25 -7.63
C SER A 83 -0.57 3.06 -7.60
N GLN A 84 -0.73 4.24 -7.15
CA GLN A 84 0.36 5.06 -6.66
C GLN A 84 1.22 4.23 -5.71
N PRO A 85 2.56 4.35 -5.77
CA PRO A 85 3.43 3.65 -4.85
C PRO A 85 3.14 4.07 -3.41
N THR A 86 3.09 3.12 -2.50
CA THR A 86 2.99 3.39 -1.07
C THR A 86 4.38 3.32 -0.48
N PHE A 87 4.92 4.43 -0.02
CA PHE A 87 6.23 4.50 0.61
C PHE A 87 6.15 3.99 2.04
N LEU A 88 6.89 2.93 2.34
CA LEU A 88 6.94 2.30 3.65
C LEU A 88 8.06 2.89 4.50
N ARG A 89 9.18 3.20 3.87
CA ARG A 89 10.38 3.68 4.54
C ARG A 89 11.17 4.57 3.59
N THR A 90 11.61 5.71 4.11
CA THR A 90 12.51 6.62 3.42
C THR A 90 13.65 6.94 4.37
N GLU A 91 14.88 6.66 3.96
CA GLU A 91 16.10 6.91 4.74
C GLU A 91 17.11 7.70 3.95
N ILE A 92 17.86 8.54 4.65
CA ILE A 92 19.03 9.23 4.10
C ILE A 92 20.25 8.68 4.82
N ILE A 93 21.08 7.96 4.09
CA ILE A 93 22.31 7.33 4.60
C ILE A 93 23.47 7.75 3.70
N ASP A 94 24.52 8.34 4.29
CA ASP A 94 25.74 8.77 3.58
C ASP A 94 25.48 9.62 2.33
N GLY A 95 24.52 10.55 2.42
CA GLY A 95 24.12 11.41 1.31
C GLY A 95 23.30 10.73 0.22
N LYS A 96 22.88 9.48 0.42
CA LYS A 96 22.01 8.75 -0.48
C LYS A 96 20.62 8.64 0.10
N VAL A 97 19.60 8.83 -0.73
CA VAL A 97 18.20 8.59 -0.36
C VAL A 97 17.81 7.17 -0.74
N SER A 98 17.40 6.39 0.24
CA SER A 98 16.89 5.04 0.04
C SER A 98 15.39 4.99 0.28
N PHE A 99 14.66 4.34 -0.61
CA PHE A 99 13.22 4.14 -0.49
C PHE A 99 12.89 2.65 -0.39
N GLU A 100 11.97 2.32 0.52
CA GLU A 100 11.24 1.06 0.48
C GLU A 100 9.78 1.41 0.17
N PHE A 101 9.25 0.87 -0.92
CA PHE A 101 7.87 1.13 -1.34
C PHE A 101 7.20 -0.11 -1.90
N SER A 102 5.88 -0.11 -1.85
CA SER A 102 5.03 -1.14 -2.45
C SER A 102 4.22 -0.54 -3.59
N VAL A 103 4.21 -1.24 -4.71
CA VAL A 103 3.38 -0.90 -5.88
C VAL A 103 2.55 -2.09 -6.26
N ASP A 104 1.26 -1.88 -6.47
CA ASP A 104 0.37 -2.91 -7.00
C ASP A 104 0.30 -2.76 -8.53
N ILE A 105 0.83 -3.73 -9.24
CA ILE A 105 0.85 -3.75 -10.70
C ILE A 105 0.07 -4.97 -11.17
N ASP A 106 -1.05 -4.73 -11.85
CA ASP A 106 -1.74 -5.76 -12.61
C ASP A 106 -1.08 -5.89 -13.99
N PRO A 107 -0.43 -7.03 -14.30
CA PRO A 107 0.26 -7.20 -15.59
C PRO A 107 -0.65 -7.03 -16.80
N VAL A 108 -1.93 -7.36 -16.69
CA VAL A 108 -2.90 -7.25 -17.77
C VAL A 108 -3.26 -5.78 -18.04
N LYS A 109 -3.43 -4.99 -16.99
CA LYS A 109 -3.69 -3.54 -17.10
C LYS A 109 -2.44 -2.75 -17.48
N LEU A 110 -1.27 -3.27 -17.18
CA LEU A 110 0.02 -2.66 -17.54
C LEU A 110 0.22 -2.60 -19.06
N ASP A 111 -0.29 -3.58 -19.82
CA ASP A 111 -0.01 -3.78 -21.24
C ASP A 111 -0.69 -2.71 -22.07
N GLY A 112 -1.09 -1.74 -22.00
CA GLY A 112 -1.60 -0.60 -22.80
C GLY A 112 -1.33 0.76 -22.16
N ARG A 113 -0.81 0.77 -20.92
CA ARG A 113 -0.69 1.99 -20.12
C ARG A 113 0.70 2.20 -19.51
N ARG A 114 1.71 1.50 -20.02
CA ARG A 114 3.07 1.52 -19.46
C ARG A 114 3.65 2.93 -19.34
N THR A 115 3.44 3.76 -20.36
CA THR A 115 3.98 5.13 -20.36
C THR A 115 3.31 6.03 -19.32
N GLU A 116 1.99 5.95 -19.18
CA GLU A 116 1.25 6.73 -18.18
C GLU A 116 1.65 6.33 -16.77
N ILE A 117 1.71 5.03 -16.52
CA ILE A 117 2.10 4.47 -15.22
C ILE A 117 3.54 4.86 -14.86
N ALA A 118 4.45 4.80 -15.84
CA ALA A 118 5.83 5.22 -15.63
C ALA A 118 5.94 6.70 -15.28
N LYS A 119 5.16 7.58 -15.93
CA LYS A 119 5.11 9.00 -15.61
C LYS A 119 4.59 9.25 -14.20
N ASP A 120 3.45 8.67 -13.85
CA ASP A 120 2.85 8.82 -12.52
C ASP A 120 3.80 8.31 -11.42
N PHE A 121 4.48 7.22 -11.68
CA PHE A 121 5.46 6.64 -10.78
C PHE A 121 6.66 7.57 -10.56
N VAL A 122 7.21 8.14 -11.63
CA VAL A 122 8.33 9.09 -11.55
C VAL A 122 7.92 10.34 -10.78
N GLU A 123 6.73 10.89 -11.03
CA GLU A 123 6.23 12.05 -10.27
C GLU A 123 6.10 11.77 -8.78
N GLN A 124 5.63 10.59 -8.40
CA GLN A 124 5.52 10.21 -6.99
C GLN A 124 6.89 10.07 -6.32
N ILE A 125 7.85 9.48 -7.02
CA ILE A 125 9.23 9.39 -6.54
C ILE A 125 9.85 10.77 -6.38
N ASP A 126 9.69 11.67 -7.35
CA ASP A 126 10.20 13.04 -7.28
C ASP A 126 9.63 13.80 -6.08
N LYS A 127 8.33 13.69 -5.82
CA LYS A 127 7.69 14.30 -4.65
C LYS A 127 8.24 13.75 -3.34
N GLU A 128 8.47 12.45 -3.27
CA GLU A 128 9.03 11.83 -2.06
C GLU A 128 10.49 12.24 -1.83
N ILE A 129 11.28 12.37 -2.90
CA ILE A 129 12.64 12.90 -2.85
C ILE A 129 12.63 14.33 -2.30
N GLU A 130 11.83 15.22 -2.85
CA GLU A 130 11.71 16.60 -2.40
C GLU A 130 11.33 16.68 -0.91
N THR A 131 10.35 15.88 -0.48
CA THR A 131 9.91 15.83 0.91
C THR A 131 11.06 15.39 1.84
N SER A 132 11.80 14.38 1.43
CA SER A 132 12.93 13.83 2.19
C SER A 132 14.08 14.82 2.30
N ILE A 133 14.35 15.57 1.23
CA ILE A 133 15.36 16.63 1.23
C ILE A 133 14.97 17.74 2.20
N ARG A 134 13.74 18.22 2.17
CA ARG A 134 13.27 19.25 3.10
C ARG A 134 13.41 18.82 4.57
N LYS A 135 13.13 17.55 4.87
CA LYS A 135 13.36 16.96 6.20
C LYS A 135 14.86 16.91 6.55
N GLY A 136 15.70 16.47 5.62
CA GLY A 136 17.14 16.37 5.80
C GLY A 136 17.82 17.73 5.98
N VAL A 137 17.36 18.76 5.28
CA VAL A 137 17.87 20.14 5.45
C VAL A 137 17.57 20.67 6.86
N LYS A 138 16.41 20.34 7.43
CA LYS A 138 16.10 20.70 8.83
C LYS A 138 17.06 20.05 9.82
N ASP A 139 17.55 18.85 9.53
CA ASP A 139 18.52 18.11 10.35
C ASP A 139 19.99 18.52 10.10
N LYS A 140 20.26 19.56 9.31
CA LYS A 140 21.60 20.06 8.92
C LYS A 140 22.52 19.02 8.30
N ARG A 141 21.97 18.01 7.62
CA ARG A 141 22.74 17.01 6.91
C ARG A 141 22.91 17.41 5.44
N ASN A 142 24.14 17.31 4.92
CA ASN A 142 24.41 17.50 3.51
C ASN A 142 23.82 16.32 2.72
N CYS A 143 22.67 16.54 2.10
CA CYS A 143 22.08 15.56 1.19
C CYS A 143 22.64 15.81 -0.21
N ASN A 144 23.53 14.93 -0.68
CA ASN A 144 23.89 14.90 -2.08
C ASN A 144 22.78 14.19 -2.85
N LEU A 145 22.03 14.95 -3.62
CA LEU A 145 21.03 14.43 -4.52
C LEU A 145 21.68 13.59 -5.60
N VAL A 146 21.28 12.33 -5.67
CA VAL A 146 21.45 11.57 -6.90
C VAL A 146 20.33 12.02 -7.84
N SER A 147 20.68 12.86 -8.81
CA SER A 147 19.76 13.28 -9.86
C SER A 147 19.39 12.07 -10.72
N TRP A 148 18.12 11.67 -10.70
CA TRP A 148 17.55 10.76 -11.67
C TRP A 148 17.32 11.52 -12.98
N LYS A 149 18.36 11.75 -13.72
CA LYS A 149 18.24 12.15 -15.12
C LYS A 149 18.34 10.90 -15.97
N ASN A 150 17.25 10.62 -16.66
CA ASN A 150 17.30 9.72 -17.80
C ASN A 150 18.18 10.30 -18.90
#